data_02ef8ed53de13d6a56dfa926dde17f50
#
_entry.id   02ef8ed53de13d6a56dfa926dde17f50
#
_cell.length_a   1.000
_cell.length_b   1.000
_cell.length_c   1.000
_cell.angle_alpha   90.00
_cell.angle_beta   90.00
_cell.angle_gamma   90.00
#
_symmetry.space_group_name_H-M   'P 1'
#
loop_
_entity.id
_entity.type
_entity.pdbx_description
1 polymer ?
#
loop_
_entity_poly.entity_id
_entity_poly.type
_entity_poly.pdbx_seq_one_letter_code
_entity_poly.pdbx_strand_id
1 'polypeptide(L)'
;MIQELHAGATHLVYQAMLELRPNIGPESVFVEHVDTVQRPEGYRVVGFFVEGDVQAVAAAGFRIIHMLAWGRTLYCDDLTTRPEHRGQGHAGKLLDWMIDEAKRLGCDQFHLDSGVGPDRTDAHRLYFNKRMRISAFHFLRPV
;
A
#
# COMPACT_ATOMS: atom_id res chain seq x y z
N MET A 1 14.14 4.29 -6.36
CA MET A 1 14.44 2.86 -6.10
C MET A 1 13.33 2.28 -5.23
N ILE A 2 12.82 1.12 -5.59
CA ILE A 2 11.81 0.40 -4.78
C ILE A 2 12.51 -0.63 -3.90
N GLN A 3 12.14 -0.67 -2.62
CA GLN A 3 12.72 -1.59 -1.66
C GLN A 3 11.63 -2.13 -0.73
N GLU A 4 11.59 -3.45 -0.56
CA GLU A 4 10.80 -4.08 0.49
C GLU A 4 11.50 -3.88 1.84
N LEU A 5 10.71 -3.51 2.85
CA LEU A 5 11.21 -3.18 4.17
C LEU A 5 10.77 -4.24 5.19
N HIS A 6 11.74 -4.76 5.93
CA HIS A 6 11.51 -5.72 7.00
C HIS A 6 11.52 -5.03 8.37
N ALA A 7 11.26 -5.79 9.43
CA ALA A 7 11.37 -5.30 10.81
C ALA A 7 12.75 -4.64 11.03
N GLY A 8 12.77 -3.52 11.74
CA GLY A 8 13.95 -2.67 11.89
C GLY A 8 14.07 -1.54 10.85
N ALA A 9 13.37 -1.65 9.71
CA ALA A 9 13.33 -0.60 8.67
C ALA A 9 11.94 0.01 8.46
N THR A 10 10.94 -0.39 9.25
CA THR A 10 9.55 0.08 9.14
C THR A 10 9.43 1.60 9.28
N HIS A 11 10.27 2.23 10.10
CA HIS A 11 10.29 3.68 10.30
C HIS A 11 10.53 4.47 9.00
N LEU A 12 11.15 3.87 7.99
CA LEU A 12 11.47 4.54 6.74
C LEU A 12 10.24 4.87 5.87
N VAL A 13 9.06 4.30 6.17
CA VAL A 13 7.80 4.64 5.48
C VAL A 13 6.85 5.47 6.35
N TYR A 14 7.26 5.85 7.56
CA TYR A 14 6.38 6.53 8.50
C TYR A 14 5.79 7.82 7.91
N GLN A 15 6.61 8.68 7.31
CA GLN A 15 6.14 9.96 6.77
C GLN A 15 5.10 9.78 5.65
N ALA A 16 5.31 8.81 4.76
CA ALA A 16 4.35 8.50 3.71
C ALA A 16 3.05 7.91 4.28
N MET A 17 3.14 6.99 5.24
CA MET A 17 1.97 6.37 5.86
C MET A 17 1.17 7.36 6.71
N LEU A 18 1.82 8.30 7.39
CA LEU A 18 1.16 9.35 8.15
C LEU A 18 0.27 10.23 7.27
N GLU A 19 0.69 10.50 6.04
CA GLU A 19 -0.10 11.25 5.05
C GLU A 19 -1.43 10.54 4.72
N LEU A 20 -1.39 9.23 4.56
CA LEU A 20 -2.58 8.43 4.27
C LEU A 20 -3.44 8.18 5.51
N ARG A 21 -2.79 7.95 6.65
CA ARG A 21 -3.40 7.54 7.92
C ARG A 21 -2.98 8.51 9.03
N PRO A 22 -3.54 9.73 9.09
CA PRO A 22 -3.08 10.76 10.04
C PRO A 22 -3.26 10.37 11.51
N ASN A 23 -4.03 9.34 11.82
CA ASN A 23 -4.28 8.87 13.19
C ASN A 23 -3.40 7.68 13.63
N ILE A 24 -2.33 7.37 12.92
CA ILE A 24 -1.45 6.23 13.27
C ILE A 24 -0.57 6.48 14.50
N GLY A 25 -0.61 7.67 15.08
CA GLY A 25 0.20 8.04 16.24
C GLY A 25 1.65 8.39 15.92
N PRO A 26 2.50 8.54 16.95
CA PRO A 26 3.93 8.79 16.78
C PRO A 26 4.65 7.65 16.04
N GLU A 27 5.81 7.94 15.48
CA GLU A 27 6.61 6.96 14.71
C GLU A 27 6.86 5.67 15.50
N SER A 28 7.24 5.76 16.78
CA SER A 28 7.51 4.57 17.60
C SER A 28 6.28 3.69 17.79
N VAL A 29 5.10 4.29 17.95
CA VAL A 29 3.83 3.56 18.07
C VAL A 29 3.45 2.90 16.74
N PHE A 30 3.62 3.61 15.64
CA PHE A 30 3.41 3.07 14.30
C PHE A 30 4.33 1.86 14.03
N VAL A 31 5.62 2.01 14.28
CA VAL A 31 6.62 0.93 14.08
C VAL A 31 6.28 -0.29 14.93
N GLU A 32 6.01 -0.09 16.22
CA GLU A 32 5.62 -1.18 17.12
C GLU A 32 4.37 -1.91 16.63
N HIS A 33 3.33 -1.17 16.26
CA HIS A 33 2.08 -1.75 15.76
C HIS A 33 2.31 -2.58 14.48
N VAL A 34 3.01 -2.03 13.51
CA VAL A 34 3.31 -2.75 12.27
C VAL A 34 4.14 -4.00 12.55
N ASP A 35 5.21 -3.87 13.32
CA ASP A 35 6.16 -4.97 13.50
C ASP A 35 5.62 -6.08 14.41
N THR A 36 4.81 -5.75 15.43
CA THR A 36 4.33 -6.74 16.42
C THR A 36 2.91 -7.24 16.18
N VAL A 37 2.07 -6.49 15.45
CA VAL A 37 0.68 -6.87 15.15
C VAL A 37 0.48 -7.22 13.70
N GLN A 38 0.78 -6.31 12.79
CA GLN A 38 0.43 -6.49 11.37
C GLN A 38 1.36 -7.48 10.65
N ARG A 39 2.67 -7.43 10.87
CA ARG A 39 3.61 -8.38 10.23
C ARG A 39 3.34 -9.83 10.60
N PRO A 40 3.04 -10.19 11.86
CA PRO A 40 2.62 -11.56 12.21
C PRO A 40 1.34 -12.01 11.48
N GLU A 41 0.48 -11.08 11.06
CA GLU A 41 -0.71 -11.35 10.24
C GLU A 41 -0.41 -11.36 8.72
N GLY A 42 0.87 -11.27 8.33
CA GLY A 42 1.30 -11.33 6.95
C GLY A 42 1.48 -9.98 6.24
N TYR A 43 1.36 -8.85 6.95
CA TYR A 43 1.55 -7.52 6.37
C TYR A 43 3.00 -7.32 5.92
N ARG A 44 3.15 -6.86 4.68
CA ARG A 44 4.44 -6.54 4.05
C ARG A 44 4.43 -5.08 3.63
N VAL A 45 5.60 -4.46 3.64
CA VAL A 45 5.77 -3.02 3.35
C VAL A 45 6.83 -2.82 2.29
N VAL A 46 6.53 -1.98 1.31
CA VAL A 46 7.46 -1.57 0.26
C VAL A 46 7.50 -0.05 0.17
N GLY A 47 8.70 0.51 0.05
CA GLY A 47 8.92 1.95 -0.10
C GLY A 47 9.56 2.30 -1.44
N PHE A 48 9.22 3.48 -1.96
CA PHE A 48 9.90 4.11 -3.08
C PHE A 48 10.80 5.23 -2.56
N PHE A 49 12.08 5.14 -2.87
CA PHE A 49 13.11 6.09 -2.40
C PHE A 49 13.67 6.89 -3.57
N VAL A 50 13.97 8.15 -3.31
CA VAL A 50 14.69 9.03 -4.23
C VAL A 50 16.02 9.46 -3.60
N GLU A 51 16.97 9.85 -4.43
CA GLU A 51 18.26 10.32 -3.95
C GLU A 51 18.10 11.57 -3.06
N GLY A 52 18.80 11.60 -1.94
CA GLY A 52 18.79 12.72 -0.99
C GLY A 52 17.66 12.68 0.05
N ASP A 53 16.73 11.73 -0.03
CA ASP A 53 15.69 11.54 0.99
C ASP A 53 15.91 10.24 1.77
N VAL A 54 15.95 10.33 3.10
CA VAL A 54 16.10 9.17 3.98
C VAL A 54 14.79 8.39 4.09
N GLN A 55 13.66 9.10 4.07
CA GLN A 55 12.33 8.52 4.13
C GLN A 55 11.82 8.15 2.73
N ALA A 56 11.04 7.09 2.63
CA ALA A 56 10.34 6.78 1.41
C ALA A 56 9.41 7.92 1.00
N VAL A 57 9.45 8.31 -0.27
CA VAL A 57 8.57 9.34 -0.83
C VAL A 57 7.19 8.80 -1.19
N ALA A 58 7.10 7.50 -1.40
CA ALA A 58 5.85 6.77 -1.56
C ALA A 58 5.97 5.39 -0.91
N ALA A 59 4.87 4.82 -0.48
CA ALA A 59 4.85 3.54 0.21
C ALA A 59 3.59 2.74 -0.13
N ALA A 60 3.71 1.42 -0.03
CA ALA A 60 2.57 0.51 -0.06
C ALA A 60 2.70 -0.53 1.05
N GLY A 61 1.55 -0.88 1.61
CA GLY A 61 1.40 -2.01 2.52
C GLY A 61 0.44 -3.03 1.92
N PHE A 62 0.77 -4.29 1.99
CA PHE A 62 -0.02 -5.37 1.38
C PHE A 62 0.14 -6.69 2.12
N ARG A 63 -0.74 -7.61 1.82
CA ARG A 63 -0.69 -8.98 2.35
C ARG A 63 -1.13 -9.98 1.30
N ILE A 64 -0.72 -11.23 1.46
CA ILE A 64 -1.23 -12.36 0.67
C ILE A 64 -2.34 -13.01 1.47
N ILE A 65 -3.54 -13.04 0.89
CA ILE A 65 -4.72 -13.64 1.50
C ILE A 65 -5.27 -14.76 0.64
N HIS A 66 -5.98 -15.68 1.28
CA HIS A 66 -6.64 -16.79 0.61
C HIS A 66 -8.15 -16.71 0.89
N MET A 67 -8.94 -16.57 -0.17
CA MET A 67 -10.39 -16.45 -0.09
C MET A 67 -11.04 -17.42 -1.08
N LEU A 68 -12.21 -17.93 -0.71
CA LEU A 68 -13.00 -18.76 -1.63
C LEU A 68 -13.38 -17.98 -2.91
N ALA A 69 -13.70 -16.68 -2.75
CA ALA A 69 -14.15 -15.84 -3.87
C ALA A 69 -13.01 -15.48 -4.84
N TRP A 70 -11.78 -15.23 -4.32
CA TRP A 70 -10.68 -14.65 -5.11
C TRP A 70 -9.49 -15.58 -5.26
N GLY A 71 -9.48 -16.71 -4.56
CA GLY A 71 -8.32 -17.59 -4.51
C GLY A 71 -7.16 -16.97 -3.71
N ARG A 72 -5.94 -17.22 -4.16
CA ARG A 72 -4.73 -16.60 -3.62
C ARG A 72 -4.59 -15.19 -4.19
N THR A 73 -4.60 -14.20 -3.32
CA THR A 73 -4.72 -12.80 -3.71
C THR A 73 -3.66 -11.96 -3.01
N LEU A 74 -3.01 -11.07 -3.75
CA LEU A 74 -2.31 -9.95 -3.15
C LEU A 74 -3.31 -8.82 -2.91
N TYR A 75 -3.51 -8.47 -1.65
CA TYR A 75 -4.39 -7.38 -1.24
C TYR A 75 -3.55 -6.18 -0.76
N CYS A 76 -3.70 -5.05 -1.44
CA CYS A 76 -3.04 -3.80 -1.07
C CYS A 76 -3.90 -3.06 -0.04
N ASP A 77 -3.42 -2.98 1.20
CA ASP A 77 -4.07 -2.26 2.29
C ASP A 77 -3.87 -0.75 2.19
N ASP A 78 -2.65 -0.34 1.83
CA ASP A 78 -2.20 1.05 1.86
C ASP A 78 -1.38 1.36 0.61
N LEU A 79 -1.65 2.49 -0.03
CA LEU A 79 -0.85 3.03 -1.13
C LEU A 79 -0.87 4.55 -1.03
N THR A 80 0.29 5.16 -0.90
CA THR A 80 0.40 6.58 -0.63
C THR A 80 1.64 7.19 -1.26
N THR A 81 1.58 8.49 -1.56
CA THR A 81 2.72 9.31 -1.97
C THR A 81 2.69 10.60 -1.16
N ARG A 82 3.83 10.99 -0.60
CA ARG A 82 3.97 12.27 0.09
C ARG A 82 3.58 13.43 -0.83
N PRO A 83 2.88 14.47 -0.34
CA PRO A 83 2.30 15.53 -1.17
C PRO A 83 3.29 16.16 -2.16
N GLU A 84 4.49 16.47 -1.69
CA GLU A 84 5.56 17.11 -2.47
C GLU A 84 6.16 16.24 -3.58
N HIS A 85 5.84 14.94 -3.56
CA HIS A 85 6.31 13.96 -4.56
C HIS A 85 5.21 13.40 -5.45
N ARG A 86 3.99 13.95 -5.36
CA ARG A 86 2.86 13.54 -6.21
C ARG A 86 3.06 13.93 -7.67
N GLY A 87 2.34 13.25 -8.56
CA GLY A 87 2.39 13.53 -10.00
C GLY A 87 3.66 13.05 -10.70
N GLN A 88 4.54 12.31 -10.01
CA GLN A 88 5.81 11.81 -10.55
C GLN A 88 5.78 10.31 -10.87
N GLY A 89 4.62 9.66 -10.77
CA GLY A 89 4.44 8.26 -11.13
C GLY A 89 4.89 7.23 -10.10
N HIS A 90 5.24 7.64 -8.88
CA HIS A 90 5.77 6.72 -7.86
C HIS A 90 4.74 5.66 -7.43
N ALA A 91 3.48 6.05 -7.22
CA ALA A 91 2.41 5.10 -6.89
C ALA A 91 2.19 4.07 -8.01
N GLY A 92 2.26 4.51 -9.27
CA GLY A 92 2.17 3.61 -10.43
C GLY A 92 3.28 2.57 -10.46
N LYS A 93 4.50 2.96 -10.13
CA LYS A 93 5.66 2.05 -10.05
C LYS A 93 5.52 1.06 -8.88
N LEU A 94 4.96 1.50 -7.74
CA LEU A 94 4.67 0.60 -6.62
C LEU A 94 3.57 -0.41 -6.98
N LEU A 95 2.54 0.02 -7.70
CA LEU A 95 1.50 -0.89 -8.22
C LEU A 95 2.09 -1.93 -9.15
N ASP A 96 2.94 -1.53 -10.10
CA ASP A 96 3.60 -2.47 -11.02
C ASP A 96 4.44 -3.48 -10.24
N TRP A 97 5.20 -3.02 -9.26
CA TRP A 97 6.01 -3.89 -8.41
C TRP A 97 5.15 -4.91 -7.65
N MET A 98 4.03 -4.47 -7.06
CA MET A 98 3.13 -5.39 -6.35
C MET A 98 2.44 -6.39 -7.29
N ILE A 99 2.07 -5.96 -8.50
CA ILE A 99 1.48 -6.86 -9.51
C ILE A 99 2.51 -7.92 -9.93
N ASP A 100 3.76 -7.53 -10.13
CA ASP A 100 4.83 -8.47 -10.46
C ASP A 100 5.14 -9.42 -9.30
N GLU A 101 5.11 -8.93 -8.06
CA GLU A 101 5.23 -9.77 -6.87
C GLU A 101 4.06 -10.76 -6.75
N ALA A 102 2.84 -10.33 -7.04
CA ALA A 102 1.67 -11.21 -7.07
C ALA A 102 1.84 -12.33 -8.09
N LYS A 103 2.35 -12.02 -9.29
CA LYS A 103 2.67 -13.03 -10.32
C LYS A 103 3.76 -13.99 -9.83
N ARG A 104 4.84 -13.44 -9.24
CA ARG A 104 5.95 -14.25 -8.72
C ARG A 104 5.49 -15.24 -7.65
N LEU A 105 4.52 -14.84 -6.82
CA LEU A 105 3.94 -15.67 -5.75
C LEU A 105 2.82 -16.59 -6.22
N GLY A 106 2.47 -16.59 -7.49
CA GLY A 106 1.39 -17.43 -8.05
C GLY A 106 0.00 -16.99 -7.59
N CYS A 107 -0.19 -15.69 -7.33
CA CYS A 107 -1.52 -15.17 -7.00
C CYS A 107 -2.45 -15.20 -8.22
N ASP A 108 -3.72 -15.48 -7.97
CA ASP A 108 -4.77 -15.45 -9.00
C ASP A 108 -5.24 -14.03 -9.27
N GLN A 109 -5.25 -13.15 -8.27
CA GLN A 109 -5.78 -11.79 -8.35
C GLN A 109 -4.96 -10.80 -7.53
N PHE A 110 -5.08 -9.52 -7.89
CA PHE A 110 -4.61 -8.35 -7.16
C PHE A 110 -5.81 -7.47 -6.82
N HIS A 111 -5.98 -7.09 -5.56
CA HIS A 111 -7.08 -6.27 -5.08
C HIS A 111 -6.60 -5.08 -4.26
N LEU A 112 -7.39 -4.00 -4.30
CA LEU A 112 -7.34 -2.89 -3.35
C LEU A 112 -8.73 -2.31 -3.19
N ASP A 113 -8.97 -1.61 -2.07
CA ASP A 113 -10.12 -0.76 -1.89
C ASP A 113 -9.72 0.72 -2.06
N SER A 114 -10.61 1.52 -2.60
CA SER A 114 -10.44 2.96 -2.69
C SER A 114 -11.71 3.68 -2.24
N GLY A 115 -11.54 4.78 -1.51
CA GLY A 115 -12.65 5.68 -1.22
C GLY A 115 -13.27 6.25 -2.49
N VAL A 116 -14.50 6.79 -2.37
CA VAL A 116 -15.30 7.27 -3.50
C VAL A 116 -15.40 8.79 -3.56
N GLY A 117 -14.72 9.50 -2.65
CA GLY A 117 -14.72 10.96 -2.63
C GLY A 117 -13.97 11.60 -3.80
N PRO A 118 -14.22 12.92 -4.07
CA PRO A 118 -13.55 13.63 -5.17
C PRO A 118 -12.02 13.70 -5.03
N ASP A 119 -11.51 13.63 -3.80
CA ASP A 119 -10.07 13.55 -3.48
C ASP A 119 -9.40 12.26 -3.96
N ARG A 120 -10.19 11.25 -4.39
CA ARG A 120 -9.71 9.96 -4.93
C ARG A 120 -9.72 9.90 -6.45
N THR A 121 -10.03 10.96 -7.15
CA THR A 121 -10.15 10.98 -8.61
C THR A 121 -8.83 10.59 -9.30
N ASP A 122 -7.70 11.12 -8.84
CA ASP A 122 -6.39 10.79 -9.43
C ASP A 122 -6.00 9.34 -9.15
N ALA A 123 -6.30 8.83 -7.95
CA ALA A 123 -6.08 7.43 -7.62
C ALA A 123 -6.93 6.51 -8.52
N HIS A 124 -8.19 6.82 -8.75
CA HIS A 124 -9.06 6.04 -9.64
C HIS A 124 -8.54 6.03 -11.08
N ARG A 125 -8.07 7.17 -11.61
CA ARG A 125 -7.43 7.21 -12.94
C ARG A 125 -6.23 6.30 -13.02
N LEU A 126 -5.38 6.30 -11.99
CA LEU A 126 -4.23 5.41 -11.91
C LEU A 126 -4.67 3.94 -11.97
N TYR A 127 -5.68 3.55 -11.19
CA TYR A 127 -6.16 2.17 -11.17
C TYR A 127 -6.73 1.75 -12.53
N PHE A 128 -7.55 2.57 -13.17
CA PHE A 128 -8.05 2.29 -14.53
C PHE A 128 -6.93 2.21 -15.57
N ASN A 129 -5.92 3.07 -15.46
CA ASN A 129 -4.73 3.00 -16.34
C ASN A 129 -3.92 1.71 -16.14
N LYS A 130 -3.99 1.09 -14.96
CA LYS A 130 -3.41 -0.23 -14.65
C LYS A 130 -4.37 -1.39 -14.98
N ARG A 131 -5.41 -1.14 -15.75
CA ARG A 131 -6.42 -2.12 -16.19
C ARG A 131 -7.21 -2.75 -15.04
N MET A 132 -7.31 -2.07 -13.92
CA MET A 132 -8.19 -2.46 -12.83
C MET A 132 -9.63 -2.03 -13.13
N ARG A 133 -10.59 -2.70 -12.52
CA ARG A 133 -12.00 -2.35 -12.59
C ARG A 133 -12.62 -2.33 -11.20
N ILE A 134 -13.70 -1.62 -11.03
CA ILE A 134 -14.53 -1.71 -9.83
C ILE A 134 -15.27 -3.04 -9.88
N SER A 135 -15.00 -3.93 -8.94
CA SER A 135 -15.56 -5.30 -8.93
C SER A 135 -16.64 -5.51 -7.89
N ALA A 136 -16.69 -4.66 -6.86
CA ALA A 136 -17.63 -4.79 -5.75
C ALA A 136 -17.83 -3.46 -5.03
N PHE A 137 -18.90 -3.38 -4.24
CA PHE A 137 -19.06 -2.34 -3.23
C PHE A 137 -18.61 -2.86 -1.87
N HIS A 138 -17.82 -2.08 -1.16
CA HIS A 138 -17.36 -2.38 0.18
C HIS A 138 -18.33 -1.78 1.21
N PHE A 139 -18.91 -2.61 2.08
CA PHE A 139 -19.81 -2.18 3.14
C PHE A 139 -19.08 -2.18 4.48
N LEU A 140 -19.21 -1.10 5.24
CA LEU A 140 -18.58 -0.88 6.53
C LEU A 140 -19.64 -0.57 7.59
N ARG A 141 -19.46 -1.14 8.78
CA ARG A 141 -20.20 -0.77 9.98
C ARG A 141 -19.24 -0.73 11.17
N PRO A 142 -19.20 0.33 11.98
CA PRO A 142 -18.54 0.32 13.30
C PRO A 142 -19.22 -0.65 14.24
N VAL A 143 -18.44 -1.23 15.13
CA VAL A 143 -18.93 -2.14 16.20
C VAL A 143 -18.48 -1.67 17.56
#